data_b9f4fe6663e2b2f0fa900170b81ebbc1
#
_entry.id   b9f4fe6663e2b2f0fa900170b81ebbc1
#
_cell.length_a   1.000
_cell.length_b   1.000
_cell.length_c   1.000
_cell.angle_alpha   90.00
_cell.angle_beta   90.00
_cell.angle_gamma   90.00
#
_symmetry.space_group_name_H-M   'P 1'
#
loop_
_entity.id
_entity.type
_entity.pdbx_description
1 polymer ?
#
loop_
_entity_poly.entity_id
_entity_poly.type
_entity_poly.pdbx_seq_one_letter_code
_entity_poly.pdbx_strand_id
1 'polypeptide(L)'
;KPAAKKPAAKKPAAKKPAVQNGAIAVEDEISKSFLDYAMSVIVSRALPDVKDGLKPVQRRILYSMYETGIRPTGPFRKCSKVVGDVMGNYHPHGNEAIYGTLVRLGQHFSTRYPLIEPQGNFGTPDDPPAAMRYTESRMSLLASQLLDGIDEETVDFEPNYSGETTEPK
;
A
#
# COMPACT_ATOMS: atom_id res chain seq x y z
N LYS A 1 -5.11 -69.49 -37.99
CA LYS A 1 -6.12 -68.92 -37.10
C LYS A 1 -5.68 -67.48 -36.77
N PRO A 2 -6.42 -66.43 -37.11
CA PRO A 2 -6.03 -65.05 -36.82
C PRO A 2 -6.47 -64.67 -35.39
N ALA A 3 -5.60 -63.91 -34.69
CA ALA A 3 -5.79 -63.44 -33.33
C ALA A 3 -6.78 -62.27 -33.29
N ALA A 4 -7.74 -62.36 -32.37
CA ALA A 4 -8.75 -61.34 -32.15
C ALA A 4 -8.16 -60.07 -31.50
N LYS A 5 -8.38 -58.89 -32.09
CA LYS A 5 -8.08 -57.60 -31.54
C LYS A 5 -9.05 -57.26 -30.41
N LYS A 6 -8.52 -56.99 -29.20
CA LYS A 6 -9.27 -56.41 -28.07
C LYS A 6 -9.79 -55.01 -28.39
N PRO A 7 -11.02 -54.64 -28.06
CA PRO A 7 -11.51 -53.30 -28.24
C PRO A 7 -10.88 -52.32 -27.25
N ALA A 8 -10.45 -51.16 -27.74
CA ALA A 8 -9.90 -50.06 -26.94
C ALA A 8 -10.98 -49.43 -26.05
N ALA A 9 -10.67 -49.33 -24.78
CA ALA A 9 -11.53 -48.66 -23.79
C ALA A 9 -11.66 -47.18 -24.14
N LYS A 10 -12.87 -46.68 -24.34
CA LYS A 10 -13.20 -45.28 -24.50
C LYS A 10 -12.97 -44.55 -23.15
N LYS A 11 -12.07 -43.56 -23.16
CA LYS A 11 -11.92 -42.60 -22.07
C LYS A 11 -13.25 -41.89 -21.83
N PRO A 12 -13.69 -41.70 -20.56
CA PRO A 12 -14.91 -40.95 -20.29
C PRO A 12 -14.67 -39.50 -20.71
N ALA A 13 -15.56 -38.96 -21.51
CA ALA A 13 -15.59 -37.56 -21.90
C ALA A 13 -15.82 -36.69 -20.67
N ALA A 14 -14.93 -35.73 -20.41
CA ALA A 14 -15.14 -34.73 -19.37
C ALA A 14 -16.46 -33.98 -19.65
N LYS A 15 -17.43 -34.11 -18.75
CA LYS A 15 -18.65 -33.33 -18.81
C LYS A 15 -18.29 -31.85 -18.63
N LYS A 16 -18.52 -31.06 -19.66
CA LYS A 16 -18.54 -29.59 -19.55
C LYS A 16 -19.61 -29.22 -18.53
N PRO A 17 -19.32 -28.32 -17.58
CA PRO A 17 -20.36 -27.86 -16.67
C PRO A 17 -21.48 -27.21 -17.47
N ALA A 18 -22.71 -27.67 -17.27
CA ALA A 18 -23.88 -27.07 -17.90
C ALA A 18 -24.08 -25.67 -17.28
N VAL A 19 -24.04 -24.66 -18.12
CA VAL A 19 -24.46 -23.29 -17.76
C VAL A 19 -25.96 -23.35 -17.53
N GLN A 20 -26.37 -23.48 -16.29
CA GLN A 20 -27.75 -23.33 -15.85
C GLN A 20 -27.95 -21.86 -15.44
N ASN A 21 -28.70 -21.15 -16.24
CA ASN A 21 -29.49 -19.94 -15.92
C ASN A 21 -28.85 -18.93 -14.95
N GLY A 22 -27.64 -18.43 -15.20
CA GLY A 22 -27.13 -17.24 -14.49
C GLY A 22 -26.96 -17.34 -12.96
N ALA A 23 -27.30 -18.49 -12.37
CA ALA A 23 -27.12 -18.73 -10.95
C ALA A 23 -25.69 -19.26 -10.70
N ILE A 24 -24.84 -18.44 -10.10
CA ILE A 24 -23.55 -18.85 -9.60
C ILE A 24 -23.76 -19.49 -8.24
N ALA A 25 -23.10 -20.62 -7.95
CA ALA A 25 -23.15 -21.20 -6.61
C ALA A 25 -22.56 -20.19 -5.61
N VAL A 26 -23.24 -19.98 -4.48
CA VAL A 26 -22.83 -19.02 -3.44
C VAL A 26 -21.39 -19.30 -2.97
N GLU A 27 -21.01 -20.55 -2.87
CA GLU A 27 -19.67 -20.99 -2.49
C GLU A 27 -18.60 -20.55 -3.50
N ASP A 28 -18.88 -20.64 -4.80
CA ASP A 28 -17.97 -20.21 -5.86
C ASP A 28 -17.83 -18.69 -5.88
N GLU A 29 -18.92 -17.95 -5.68
CA GLU A 29 -18.92 -16.49 -5.61
C GLU A 29 -18.17 -15.99 -4.38
N ILE A 30 -18.41 -16.59 -3.21
CA ILE A 30 -17.68 -16.26 -1.98
C ILE A 30 -16.20 -16.56 -2.14
N SER A 31 -15.84 -17.72 -2.69
CA SER A 31 -14.45 -18.11 -2.91
C SER A 31 -13.74 -17.15 -3.85
N LYS A 32 -14.39 -16.77 -4.95
CA LYS A 32 -13.85 -15.82 -5.92
C LYS A 32 -13.68 -14.42 -5.31
N SER A 33 -14.72 -13.91 -4.65
CA SER A 33 -14.68 -12.59 -4.00
C SER A 33 -13.61 -12.52 -2.91
N PHE A 34 -13.43 -13.61 -2.14
CA PHE A 34 -12.38 -13.71 -1.13
C PHE A 34 -10.98 -13.73 -1.75
N LEU A 35 -10.81 -14.45 -2.86
CA LEU A 35 -9.54 -14.49 -3.59
C LEU A 35 -9.23 -13.13 -4.20
N ASP A 36 -10.18 -12.47 -4.84
CA ASP A 36 -10.03 -11.14 -5.43
C ASP A 36 -9.67 -10.10 -4.36
N TYR A 37 -10.32 -10.15 -3.19
CA TYR A 37 -9.98 -9.31 -2.04
C TYR A 37 -8.57 -9.58 -1.52
N ALA A 38 -8.20 -10.85 -1.32
CA ALA A 38 -6.88 -11.23 -0.84
C ALA A 38 -5.77 -10.79 -1.82
N MET A 39 -5.98 -10.99 -3.12
CA MET A 39 -5.06 -10.54 -4.17
C MET A 39 -4.92 -9.02 -4.19
N SER A 40 -6.02 -8.28 -4.09
CA SER A 40 -6.00 -6.82 -4.02
C SER A 40 -5.20 -6.33 -2.80
N VAL A 41 -5.44 -6.90 -1.60
CA VAL A 41 -4.71 -6.51 -0.39
C VAL A 41 -3.21 -6.84 -0.49
N ILE A 42 -2.86 -8.00 -1.04
CA ILE A 42 -1.46 -8.41 -1.19
C ILE A 42 -0.74 -7.51 -2.21
N VAL A 43 -1.28 -7.40 -3.41
CA VAL A 43 -0.61 -6.73 -4.54
C VAL A 43 -0.59 -5.22 -4.38
N SER A 44 -1.73 -4.62 -4.00
CA SER A 44 -1.88 -3.16 -3.99
C SER A 44 -1.64 -2.49 -2.62
N ARG A 45 -1.42 -3.25 -1.56
CA ARG A 45 -1.28 -2.69 -0.20
C ARG A 45 -0.11 -3.24 0.60
N ALA A 46 0.10 -4.57 0.58
CA ALA A 46 1.04 -5.23 1.51
C ALA A 46 2.46 -5.30 0.97
N LEU A 47 2.64 -5.44 -0.34
CA LEU A 47 3.95 -5.56 -0.94
C LEU A 47 4.57 -4.19 -1.23
N PRO A 48 5.86 -4.00 -0.91
CA PRO A 48 6.62 -2.84 -1.36
C PRO A 48 6.80 -2.89 -2.89
N ASP A 49 6.81 -1.71 -3.52
CA ASP A 49 7.17 -1.61 -4.94
C ASP A 49 8.66 -1.91 -5.13
N VAL A 50 8.98 -2.58 -6.22
CA VAL A 50 10.37 -2.92 -6.57
C VAL A 50 11.20 -1.70 -6.95
N LYS A 51 10.57 -0.62 -7.40
CA LYS A 51 11.24 0.61 -7.86
C LYS A 51 11.82 1.41 -6.70
N ASP A 52 11.03 1.65 -5.67
CA ASP A 52 11.37 2.53 -4.54
C ASP A 52 11.41 1.81 -3.18
N GLY A 53 10.97 0.56 -3.12
CA GLY A 53 10.89 -0.22 -1.89
C GLY A 53 9.78 0.23 -0.93
N LEU A 54 8.87 1.11 -1.37
CA LEU A 54 7.82 1.68 -0.56
C LEU A 54 6.49 0.96 -0.76
N LYS A 55 5.73 0.88 0.32
CA LYS A 55 4.30 0.56 0.25
C LYS A 55 3.51 1.81 -0.14
N PRO A 56 2.33 1.68 -0.76
CA PRO A 56 1.54 2.84 -1.19
C PRO A 56 1.29 3.88 -0.09
N VAL A 57 0.98 3.46 1.13
CA VAL A 57 0.78 4.39 2.25
C VAL A 57 2.06 5.16 2.62
N GLN A 58 3.22 4.54 2.50
CA GLN A 58 4.51 5.19 2.77
C GLN A 58 4.82 6.25 1.71
N ARG A 59 4.62 5.91 0.44
CA ARG A 59 4.79 6.84 -0.68
C ARG A 59 3.85 8.04 -0.56
N ARG A 60 2.59 7.82 -0.22
CA ARG A 60 1.59 8.87 0.00
C ARG A 60 1.95 9.81 1.16
N ILE A 61 2.52 9.28 2.25
CA ILE A 61 3.01 10.10 3.36
C ILE A 61 4.15 11.01 2.90
N LEU A 62 5.15 10.47 2.23
CA LEU A 62 6.30 11.25 1.75
C LEU A 62 5.87 12.28 0.69
N TYR A 63 5.01 11.90 -0.24
CA TYR A 63 4.49 12.78 -1.27
C TYR A 63 3.65 13.92 -0.67
N SER A 64 2.76 13.63 0.27
CA SER A 64 1.98 14.66 0.99
C SER A 64 2.88 15.64 1.74
N MET A 65 3.95 15.15 2.38
CA MET A 65 4.92 16.01 3.05
C MET A 65 5.70 16.87 2.04
N TYR A 66 5.97 16.32 0.86
CA TYR A 66 6.61 17.06 -0.24
C TYR A 66 5.70 18.19 -0.72
N GLU A 67 4.46 17.93 -1.07
CA GLU A 67 3.46 18.89 -1.53
C GLU A 67 3.21 20.01 -0.49
N THR A 68 3.16 19.66 0.79
CA THR A 68 2.95 20.63 1.88
C THR A 68 4.22 21.37 2.32
N GLY A 69 5.33 21.16 1.63
CA GLY A 69 6.59 21.88 1.88
C GLY A 69 7.30 21.48 3.18
N ILE A 70 7.04 20.29 3.71
CA ILE A 70 7.70 19.77 4.91
C ILE A 70 9.06 19.18 4.50
N ARG A 71 10.08 20.03 4.45
CA ARG A 71 11.42 19.69 3.97
C ARG A 71 12.39 19.39 5.12
N PRO A 72 13.55 18.74 4.86
CA PRO A 72 14.57 18.44 5.87
C PRO A 72 15.10 19.65 6.61
N THR A 73 15.25 20.77 5.91
CA THR A 73 15.74 22.04 6.48
C THR A 73 14.63 22.91 7.07
N GLY A 74 13.38 22.51 6.92
CA GLY A 74 12.22 23.24 7.39
C GLY A 74 11.88 22.96 8.86
N PRO A 75 10.87 23.66 9.40
CA PRO A 75 10.38 23.42 10.75
C PRO A 75 9.65 22.08 10.84
N PHE A 76 9.71 21.48 12.02
CA PHE A 76 8.87 20.33 12.34
C PHE A 76 7.38 20.70 12.29
N ARG A 77 6.56 19.74 11.89
CA ARG A 77 5.11 19.87 11.81
C ARG A 77 4.44 18.79 12.64
N LYS A 78 3.29 19.12 13.25
CA LYS A 78 2.50 18.15 14.03
C LYS A 78 2.17 16.92 13.17
N CYS A 79 2.42 15.73 13.70
CA CYS A 79 2.06 14.49 13.01
C CYS A 79 0.57 14.41 12.68
N SER A 80 -0.29 14.99 13.54
CA SER A 80 -1.73 15.07 13.28
C SER A 80 -2.08 15.86 12.02
N LYS A 81 -1.29 16.91 11.67
CA LYS A 81 -1.47 17.62 10.40
C LYS A 81 -1.10 16.75 9.22
N VAL A 82 0.08 16.12 9.25
CA VAL A 82 0.54 15.23 8.18
C VAL A 82 -0.46 14.09 7.95
N VAL A 83 -0.92 13.45 9.03
CA VAL A 83 -1.92 12.36 8.96
C VAL A 83 -3.24 12.86 8.37
N GLY A 84 -3.69 14.06 8.75
CA GLY A 84 -4.91 14.68 8.22
C GLY A 84 -4.81 14.96 6.72
N ASP A 85 -3.70 15.53 6.28
CA ASP A 85 -3.45 15.83 4.86
C ASP A 85 -3.40 14.54 4.01
N VAL A 86 -2.72 13.51 4.50
CA VAL A 86 -2.66 12.19 3.83
C VAL A 86 -4.03 11.52 3.76
N MET A 87 -4.77 11.52 4.87
CA MET A 87 -6.10 10.90 4.92
C MET A 87 -7.10 11.62 4.03
N GLY A 88 -7.04 12.96 4.00
CA GLY A 88 -7.97 13.76 3.21
C GLY A 88 -7.71 13.69 1.71
N ASN A 89 -6.45 13.63 1.30
CA ASN A 89 -6.11 13.76 -0.12
C ASN A 89 -5.73 12.45 -0.81
N TYR A 90 -5.12 11.48 -0.10
CA TYR A 90 -4.49 10.33 -0.76
C TYR A 90 -4.90 8.97 -0.21
N HIS A 91 -5.23 8.86 1.08
CA HIS A 91 -5.41 7.57 1.71
C HIS A 91 -6.68 7.51 2.59
N PRO A 92 -7.84 7.12 2.02
CA PRO A 92 -9.14 7.14 2.70
C PRO A 92 -9.28 5.96 3.70
N HIS A 93 -8.38 5.88 4.68
CA HIS A 93 -8.35 4.85 5.72
C HIS A 93 -8.17 5.49 7.10
N GLY A 94 -8.27 4.68 8.16
CA GLY A 94 -8.15 5.16 9.53
C GLY A 94 -6.83 5.86 9.83
N ASN A 95 -6.90 6.96 10.59
CA ASN A 95 -5.76 7.78 10.99
C ASN A 95 -4.68 6.99 11.75
N GLU A 96 -5.06 5.97 12.52
CA GLU A 96 -4.13 5.13 13.27
C GLU A 96 -3.18 4.34 12.37
N ALA A 97 -3.68 3.83 11.24
CA ALA A 97 -2.86 3.10 10.28
C ALA A 97 -1.82 4.03 9.60
N ILE A 98 -2.23 5.24 9.25
CA ILE A 98 -1.36 6.26 8.66
C ILE A 98 -0.32 6.71 9.70
N TYR A 99 -0.76 7.03 10.92
CA TYR A 99 0.15 7.45 11.99
C TYR A 99 1.14 6.36 12.36
N GLY A 100 0.69 5.12 12.52
CA GLY A 100 1.58 3.99 12.81
C GLY A 100 2.64 3.77 11.71
N THR A 101 2.29 4.04 10.45
CA THR A 101 3.25 3.99 9.35
C THR A 101 4.24 5.16 9.41
N LEU A 102 3.76 6.39 9.63
CA LEU A 102 4.60 7.59 9.82
C LEU A 102 5.64 7.37 10.94
N VAL A 103 5.17 6.83 12.08
CA VAL A 103 6.03 6.53 13.22
C VAL A 103 7.13 5.53 12.85
N ARG A 104 6.77 4.42 12.18
CA ARG A 104 7.75 3.40 11.76
C ARG A 104 8.81 3.95 10.83
N LEU A 105 8.45 4.87 9.94
CA LEU A 105 9.40 5.53 9.03
C LEU A 105 10.41 6.42 9.77
N GLY A 106 10.10 6.86 10.99
CA GLY A 106 10.98 7.66 11.84
C GLY A 106 11.72 6.87 12.92
N GLN A 107 11.38 5.59 13.14
CA GLN A 107 12.01 4.76 14.17
C GLN A 107 13.31 4.11 13.67
N HIS A 108 14.43 4.44 14.28
CA HIS A 108 15.75 3.89 13.92
C HIS A 108 15.90 2.37 14.17
N PHE A 109 15.07 1.80 15.04
CA PHE A 109 15.04 0.35 15.30
C PHE A 109 14.09 -0.42 14.36
N SER A 110 13.17 0.29 13.67
CA SER A 110 12.24 -0.29 12.70
C SER A 110 12.74 -0.15 11.26
N THR A 111 13.50 0.90 10.97
CA THR A 111 13.95 1.26 9.62
C THR A 111 15.45 1.54 9.65
N ARG A 112 16.22 0.86 8.81
CA ARG A 112 17.68 1.04 8.77
C ARG A 112 18.09 2.49 8.47
N TYR A 113 17.38 3.11 7.55
CA TYR A 113 17.56 4.51 7.17
C TYR A 113 16.21 5.23 7.31
N PRO A 114 15.96 5.91 8.43
CA PRO A 114 14.71 6.62 8.63
C PRO A 114 14.45 7.66 7.56
N LEU A 115 13.23 7.65 7.02
CA LEU A 115 12.77 8.61 6.01
C LEU A 115 12.11 9.83 6.65
N ILE A 116 11.77 9.72 7.91
CA ILE A 116 11.16 10.78 8.73
C ILE A 116 12.09 11.11 9.88
N GLU A 117 12.30 12.39 10.13
CA GLU A 117 12.93 12.88 11.35
C GLU A 117 11.86 13.12 12.41
N PRO A 118 11.91 12.41 13.54
CA PRO A 118 10.94 12.54 14.60
C PRO A 118 11.29 13.64 15.59
N GLN A 119 10.27 14.26 16.18
CA GLN A 119 10.39 15.10 17.36
C GLN A 119 9.31 14.74 18.37
N GLY A 120 9.71 14.43 19.60
CA GLY A 120 8.87 13.89 20.64
C GLY A 120 8.99 12.38 20.79
N ASN A 121 8.05 11.76 21.49
CA ASN A 121 8.07 10.33 21.77
C ASN A 121 7.49 9.52 20.61
N PHE A 122 8.35 8.92 19.79
CA PHE A 122 8.01 7.97 18.72
C PHE A 122 8.04 6.51 19.17
N GLY A 123 8.07 6.27 20.49
CA GLY A 123 8.11 4.94 21.07
C GLY A 123 9.51 4.35 21.14
N THR A 124 9.58 3.20 21.80
CA THR A 124 10.75 2.33 21.89
C THR A 124 10.35 0.91 21.48
N PRO A 125 11.24 -0.06 21.43
CA PRO A 125 10.85 -1.45 21.21
C PRO A 125 9.83 -1.98 22.22
N ASP A 126 9.85 -1.45 23.45
CA ASP A 126 9.01 -1.90 24.56
C ASP A 126 7.81 -1.00 24.83
N ASP A 127 7.88 0.28 24.43
CA ASP A 127 6.85 1.27 24.72
C ASP A 127 6.20 1.83 23.44
N PRO A 128 4.88 2.05 23.43
CA PRO A 128 4.19 2.65 22.30
C PRO A 128 4.54 4.14 22.12
N PRO A 129 4.37 4.68 20.91
CA PRO A 129 4.54 6.10 20.66
C PRO A 129 3.44 6.94 21.34
N ALA A 130 3.75 8.20 21.61
CA ALA A 130 2.75 9.16 22.05
C ALA A 130 1.71 9.43 20.94
N ALA A 131 0.53 9.93 21.32
CA ALA A 131 -0.51 10.27 20.35
C ALA A 131 -0.02 11.35 19.36
N MET A 132 -0.52 11.32 18.13
CA MET A 132 -0.08 12.17 17.01
C MET A 132 -0.21 13.67 17.24
N ARG A 133 -1.04 14.10 18.22
CA ARG A 133 -1.18 15.50 18.63
C ARG A 133 0.01 16.03 19.43
N TYR A 134 0.79 15.15 20.03
CA TYR A 134 1.96 15.50 20.83
C TYR A 134 3.29 15.37 20.09
N THR A 135 3.31 14.64 19.00
CA THR A 135 4.51 14.37 18.21
C THR A 135 4.59 15.27 16.98
N GLU A 136 5.81 15.52 16.55
CA GLU A 136 6.11 16.31 15.36
C GLU A 136 7.05 15.53 14.45
N SER A 137 7.02 15.87 13.18
CA SER A 137 7.84 15.21 12.18
C SER A 137 8.24 16.18 11.06
N ARG A 138 9.32 15.84 10.39
CA ARG A 138 9.72 16.42 9.11
C ARG A 138 10.36 15.33 8.26
N MET A 139 10.52 15.62 6.98
CA MET A 139 11.18 14.73 6.04
C MET A 139 12.68 14.64 6.37
N SER A 140 13.29 13.45 6.25
CA SER A 140 14.73 13.31 6.31
C SER A 140 15.38 13.72 4.97
N LEU A 141 16.69 13.97 4.97
CA LEU A 141 17.43 14.27 3.76
C LEU A 141 17.31 13.14 2.73
N LEU A 142 17.39 11.88 3.19
CA LEU A 142 17.26 10.73 2.31
C LEU A 142 15.87 10.66 1.65
N ALA A 143 14.81 10.95 2.40
CA ALA A 143 13.45 10.99 1.83
C ALA A 143 13.31 12.11 0.79
N SER A 144 13.97 13.27 1.01
CA SER A 144 14.00 14.34 0.02
C SER A 144 14.72 13.91 -1.26
N GLN A 145 15.80 13.14 -1.16
CA GLN A 145 16.51 12.58 -2.31
C GLN A 145 15.70 11.55 -3.09
N LEU A 146 14.84 10.77 -2.41
CA LEU A 146 13.92 9.82 -3.09
C LEU A 146 12.86 10.53 -3.94
N LEU A 147 12.54 11.78 -3.61
CA LEU A 147 11.56 12.59 -4.32
C LEU A 147 12.21 13.63 -5.25
N ASP A 148 13.53 13.60 -5.37
CA ASP A 148 14.26 14.51 -6.26
C ASP A 148 13.88 14.25 -7.72
N GLY A 149 13.58 15.31 -8.45
CA GLY A 149 13.11 15.22 -9.83
C GLY A 149 11.68 14.75 -10.03
N ILE A 150 10.87 14.61 -8.97
CA ILE A 150 9.47 14.14 -9.10
C ILE A 150 8.62 15.10 -9.96
N ASP A 151 8.97 16.39 -9.99
CA ASP A 151 8.29 17.41 -10.80
C ASP A 151 8.76 17.41 -12.27
N GLU A 152 9.74 16.58 -12.63
CA GLU A 152 10.36 16.49 -13.96
C GLU A 152 9.84 15.29 -14.78
N GLU A 153 8.62 14.82 -14.51
CA GLU A 153 7.99 13.67 -15.19
C GLU A 153 8.83 12.38 -15.12
N THR A 154 9.56 12.19 -14.02
CA THR A 154 10.38 11.00 -13.79
C THR A 154 9.56 9.76 -13.41
N VAL A 155 8.32 9.97 -12.97
CA VAL A 155 7.37 8.93 -12.59
C VAL A 155 5.98 9.22 -13.15
N ASP A 156 5.20 8.17 -13.35
CA ASP A 156 3.80 8.30 -13.75
C ASP A 156 2.95 8.78 -12.58
N PHE A 157 1.95 9.59 -12.89
CA PHE A 157 0.93 10.03 -11.93
C PHE A 157 -0.42 9.43 -12.27
N GLU A 158 -1.19 9.13 -11.24
CA GLU A 158 -2.57 8.69 -11.37
C GLU A 158 -3.51 9.55 -10.53
N PRO A 159 -4.81 9.66 -10.90
CA PRO A 159 -5.78 10.36 -10.06
C PRO A 159 -5.85 9.71 -8.67
N ASN A 160 -5.96 10.55 -7.64
CA ASN A 160 -6.22 10.07 -6.28
C ASN A 160 -7.63 9.44 -6.17
N TYR A 161 -7.97 8.91 -5.00
CA TYR A 161 -9.26 8.24 -4.78
C TYR A 161 -10.50 9.15 -5.01
N SER A 162 -10.37 10.47 -4.86
CA SER A 162 -11.45 11.45 -5.12
C SER A 162 -11.46 11.95 -6.57
N GLY A 163 -10.37 11.77 -7.32
CA GLY A 163 -10.20 12.32 -8.66
C GLY A 163 -9.91 13.83 -8.68
N GLU A 164 -9.71 14.47 -7.52
CA GLU A 164 -9.48 15.93 -7.43
C GLU A 164 -7.99 16.29 -7.58
N THR A 165 -7.10 15.39 -7.18
CA THR A 165 -5.66 15.57 -7.26
C THR A 165 -5.00 14.33 -7.86
N THR A 166 -3.70 14.39 -8.11
CA THR A 166 -2.91 13.27 -8.60
C THR A 166 -1.91 12.81 -7.56
N GLU A 167 -1.54 11.54 -7.60
CA GLU A 167 -0.50 10.95 -6.75
C GLU A 167 0.49 10.16 -7.62
N PRO A 168 1.75 10.03 -7.21
CA PRO A 168 2.74 9.23 -7.93
C PRO A 168 2.40 7.74 -7.81
N LYS A 169 2.56 7.05 -8.94
CA LYS A 169 2.22 5.64 -9.11
C LYS A 169 3.34 4.72 -8.63
#